data_02025c4f4bd3407c3e52d3e98d46f0d5
#
_entry.id   02025c4f4bd3407c3e52d3e98d46f0d5
#
_cell.length_a   1.000
_cell.length_b   1.000
_cell.length_c   1.000
_cell.angle_alpha   90.00
_cell.angle_beta   90.00
_cell.angle_gamma   90.00
#
_symmetry.space_group_name_H-M   'P 1'
#
loop_
_entity.id
_entity.type
_entity.pdbx_description
1 polymer ?
#
loop_
_entity_poly.entity_id
_entity_poly.type
_entity_poly.pdbx_seq_one_letter_code
_entity_poly.pdbx_strand_id
1 'polypeptide(L)'
;MASNRKLSGVLKGRSVAGIHAVPAGRGVVVGFDDGSQLTVKTAGDAPLPAVTGRVRAVRQSGTTLCLDLEPVATLQLETLEPTASVMVRDARGVLEYAD
;
A
#
# COMPACT_ATOMS: atom_id res chain seq x y z
N MET A 1 6.37 11.13 -11.65
CA MET A 1 6.27 10.57 -10.28
C MET A 1 7.49 9.72 -9.99
N ALA A 2 8.12 9.94 -8.85
CA ALA A 2 9.34 9.24 -8.50
C ALA A 2 9.07 7.81 -8.02
N SER A 3 9.96 6.90 -8.32
CA SER A 3 9.92 5.54 -7.80
C SER A 3 10.31 5.52 -6.32
N ASN A 4 9.54 4.83 -5.49
CA ASN A 4 9.92 4.54 -4.11
C ASN A 4 10.65 3.20 -4.10
N ARG A 5 11.97 3.24 -4.21
CA ARG A 5 12.81 2.04 -4.35
C ARG A 5 12.76 1.14 -3.13
N LYS A 6 12.77 1.71 -1.94
CA LYS A 6 12.71 0.94 -0.70
C LYS A 6 11.41 0.17 -0.58
N LEU A 7 10.30 0.85 -0.74
CA LEU A 7 8.98 0.23 -0.65
C LEU A 7 8.74 -0.73 -1.81
N SER A 8 9.19 -0.39 -3.01
CA SER A 8 9.16 -1.31 -4.15
C SER A 8 9.90 -2.61 -3.85
N GLY A 9 11.10 -2.51 -3.26
CA GLY A 9 11.88 -3.70 -2.90
C GLY A 9 11.21 -4.56 -1.85
N VAL A 10 10.48 -3.95 -0.92
CA VAL A 10 9.73 -4.69 0.11
C VAL A 10 8.52 -5.39 -0.48
N LEU A 11 7.76 -4.72 -1.34
CA LEU A 11 6.46 -5.21 -1.82
C LEU A 11 6.52 -5.98 -3.13
N LYS A 12 7.57 -5.82 -3.93
CA LYS A 12 7.66 -6.44 -5.25
C LYS A 12 7.47 -7.95 -5.18
N GLY A 13 6.58 -8.46 -6.02
CA GLY A 13 6.27 -9.89 -6.10
C GLY A 13 5.16 -10.35 -5.19
N ARG A 14 4.69 -9.51 -4.26
CA ARG A 14 3.55 -9.85 -3.40
C ARG A 14 2.25 -9.61 -4.15
N SER A 15 1.29 -10.49 -3.96
CA SER A 15 -0.01 -10.41 -4.62
C SER A 15 -1.06 -9.85 -3.67
N VAL A 16 -1.81 -8.86 -4.15
CA VAL A 16 -2.90 -8.26 -3.39
C VAL A 16 -4.04 -9.27 -3.24
N ALA A 17 -4.39 -9.59 -1.99
CA ALA A 17 -5.48 -10.50 -1.67
C ALA A 17 -6.76 -9.74 -1.29
N GLY A 18 -6.65 -8.55 -0.73
CA GLY A 18 -7.80 -7.74 -0.37
C GLY A 18 -7.41 -6.35 0.09
N ILE A 19 -8.39 -5.45 0.02
CA ILE A 19 -8.23 -4.05 0.42
C ILE A 19 -9.41 -3.69 1.30
N HIS A 20 -9.15 -3.15 2.49
CA HIS A 20 -10.24 -2.77 3.41
C HIS A 20 -9.86 -1.55 4.24
N ALA A 21 -10.88 -0.88 4.78
CA ALA A 21 -10.68 0.28 5.63
C ALA A 21 -10.19 -0.13 7.02
N VAL A 22 -9.37 0.72 7.62
CA VAL A 22 -8.97 0.55 9.03
C VAL A 22 -10.19 0.83 9.91
N PRO A 23 -10.57 -0.12 10.81
CA PRO A 23 -11.68 0.13 11.73
C PRO A 23 -11.41 1.34 12.63
N ALA A 24 -12.43 2.19 12.82
CA ALA A 24 -12.37 3.37 13.70
C ALA A 24 -11.25 4.36 13.37
N GLY A 25 -10.68 4.29 12.18
CA GLY A 25 -9.57 5.14 11.78
C GLY A 25 -9.68 5.63 10.36
N ARG A 26 -8.77 6.52 9.97
CA ARG A 26 -8.64 7.00 8.59
C ARG A 26 -7.45 6.29 7.97
N GLY A 27 -7.74 5.24 7.22
CA GLY A 27 -6.68 4.47 6.60
C GLY A 27 -7.21 3.31 5.80
N VAL A 28 -6.30 2.71 5.08
CA VAL A 28 -6.54 1.56 4.21
C VAL A 28 -5.52 0.50 4.53
N VAL A 29 -5.97 -0.74 4.61
CA VAL A 29 -5.09 -1.91 4.73
C VAL A 29 -5.15 -2.69 3.43
N VAL A 30 -4.00 -2.90 2.81
CA VAL A 30 -3.84 -3.80 1.67
C VAL A 30 -3.25 -5.10 2.18
N GLY A 31 -4.04 -6.16 2.16
CA GLY A 31 -3.58 -7.50 2.56
C GLY A 31 -3.00 -8.24 1.37
N PHE A 32 -1.88 -8.92 1.59
CA PHE A 32 -1.23 -9.75 0.58
C PHE A 32 -1.45 -11.23 0.88
N ASP A 33 -1.31 -12.07 -0.13
CA ASP A 33 -1.57 -13.50 -0.02
C ASP A 33 -0.55 -14.26 0.85
N ASP A 34 0.58 -13.64 1.16
CA ASP A 34 1.56 -14.19 2.09
C ASP A 34 1.26 -13.85 3.56
N GLY A 35 0.15 -13.16 3.83
CA GLY A 35 -0.24 -12.73 5.16
C GLY A 35 0.33 -11.38 5.59
N SER A 36 1.19 -10.77 4.80
CA SER A 36 1.70 -9.43 5.08
C SER A 36 0.65 -8.36 4.78
N GLN A 37 0.83 -7.16 5.34
CA GLN A 37 -0.10 -6.05 5.20
C GLN A 37 0.63 -4.74 4.98
N LEU A 38 0.09 -3.94 4.06
CA LEU A 38 0.46 -2.54 3.87
C LEU A 38 -0.64 -1.69 4.49
N THR A 39 -0.29 -0.87 5.47
CA THR A 39 -1.22 0.08 6.09
C THR A 39 -0.87 1.48 5.65
N VAL A 40 -1.86 2.20 5.15
CA VAL A 40 -1.70 3.57 4.65
C VAL A 40 -2.68 4.47 5.39
N LYS A 41 -2.17 5.51 6.06
CA LYS A 41 -3.01 6.56 6.64
C LYS A 41 -3.49 7.48 5.52
N THR A 42 -4.80 7.71 5.47
CA THR A 42 -5.42 8.52 4.43
C THR A 42 -6.08 9.77 5.02
N ALA A 43 -6.27 10.79 4.18
CA ALA A 43 -6.79 12.10 4.62
C ALA A 43 -8.31 12.11 4.82
N GLY A 44 -9.01 11.04 4.55
CA GLY A 44 -10.46 10.96 4.70
C GLY A 44 -10.98 9.63 4.21
N ASP A 45 -12.31 9.51 4.17
CA ASP A 45 -12.96 8.33 3.63
C ASP A 45 -12.85 8.35 2.11
N ALA A 46 -12.08 7.44 1.55
CA ALA A 46 -11.97 7.27 0.11
C ALA A 46 -12.64 5.96 -0.29
N PRO A 47 -13.24 5.89 -1.49
CA PRO A 47 -13.72 4.63 -2.02
C PRO A 47 -12.58 3.63 -2.08
N LEU A 48 -12.83 2.40 -1.62
CA LEU A 48 -11.82 1.34 -1.69
C LEU A 48 -11.78 0.79 -3.11
N PRO A 49 -10.62 0.86 -3.79
CA PRO A 49 -10.53 0.28 -5.12
C PRO A 49 -10.56 -1.25 -5.03
N ALA A 50 -11.28 -1.87 -5.96
CA ALA A 50 -11.36 -3.33 -6.05
C ALA A 50 -10.38 -3.84 -7.09
N VAL A 51 -9.08 -3.73 -6.78
CA VAL A 51 -8.02 -4.19 -7.67
C VAL A 51 -7.24 -5.32 -7.04
N THR A 52 -6.78 -6.25 -7.87
CA THR A 52 -5.93 -7.35 -7.47
C THR A 52 -4.75 -7.44 -8.44
N GLY A 53 -3.71 -8.16 -8.06
CA GLY A 53 -2.55 -8.37 -8.90
C GLY A 53 -1.28 -8.42 -8.09
N ARG A 54 -0.19 -8.73 -8.78
CA ARG A 54 1.14 -8.80 -8.18
C ARG A 54 1.80 -7.43 -8.25
N VAL A 55 2.38 -6.99 -7.15
CA VAL A 55 3.11 -5.72 -7.12
C VAL A 55 4.36 -5.80 -8.00
N ARG A 56 4.45 -4.90 -8.96
CA ARG A 56 5.60 -4.75 -9.84
C ARG A 56 6.51 -3.62 -9.36
N ALA A 57 5.94 -2.51 -8.96
CA ALA A 57 6.67 -1.33 -8.51
C ALA A 57 5.78 -0.44 -7.67
N VAL A 58 6.41 0.43 -6.88
CA VAL A 58 5.71 1.46 -6.10
C VAL A 58 6.24 2.82 -6.50
N ARG A 59 5.34 3.74 -6.77
CA ARG A 59 5.66 5.14 -7.09
C ARG A 59 5.02 6.06 -6.06
N GLN A 60 5.70 7.10 -5.70
CA GLN A 60 5.19 8.05 -4.71
C GLN A 60 5.59 9.48 -5.07
N SER A 61 4.66 10.40 -4.92
CA SER A 61 4.93 11.83 -5.09
C SER A 61 4.03 12.61 -4.15
N GLY A 62 4.63 13.33 -3.19
CA GLY A 62 3.87 14.03 -2.18
C GLY A 62 2.97 13.07 -1.41
N THR A 63 1.66 13.29 -1.48
CA THR A 63 0.65 12.46 -0.83
C THR A 63 0.04 11.39 -1.74
N THR A 64 0.52 11.24 -2.96
CA THR A 64 0.02 10.24 -3.89
C THR A 64 0.91 9.00 -3.87
N LEU A 65 0.33 7.87 -3.54
CA LEU A 65 1.00 6.57 -3.51
C LEU A 65 0.36 5.66 -4.56
N CYS A 66 1.18 5.12 -5.48
CA CYS A 66 0.71 4.22 -6.52
C CYS A 66 1.45 2.89 -6.46
N LEU A 67 0.68 1.81 -6.41
CA LEU A 67 1.20 0.46 -6.58
C LEU A 67 0.87 0.01 -8.00
N ASP A 68 1.90 -0.22 -8.80
CA ASP A 68 1.72 -0.76 -10.14
C ASP A 68 1.63 -2.28 -10.04
N LEU A 69 0.52 -2.83 -10.52
CA LEU A 69 0.19 -4.24 -10.41
C LEU A 69 0.21 -4.91 -11.78
N GLU A 70 0.57 -6.18 -11.80
CA GLU A 70 0.52 -7.01 -12.99
C GLU A 70 -0.81 -7.77 -13.03
N PRO A 71 -1.40 -8.01 -14.20
CA PRO A 71 -0.91 -7.71 -15.54
C PRO A 71 -1.04 -6.25 -15.98
N VAL A 72 -2.14 -5.57 -15.64
CA VAL A 72 -2.33 -4.14 -15.93
C VAL A 72 -3.33 -3.58 -14.92
N ALA A 73 -2.82 -3.02 -13.83
CA ALA A 73 -3.65 -2.30 -12.85
C ALA A 73 -2.77 -1.35 -12.06
N THR A 74 -3.39 -0.32 -11.50
CA THR A 74 -2.71 0.60 -10.59
C THR A 74 -3.62 0.84 -9.40
N LEU A 75 -3.10 0.62 -8.21
CA LEU A 75 -3.75 0.99 -6.97
C LEU A 75 -3.21 2.35 -6.56
N GLN A 76 -4.06 3.37 -6.58
CA GLN A 76 -3.68 4.71 -6.19
C GLN A 76 -4.35 5.08 -4.87
N LEU A 77 -3.55 5.55 -3.92
CA LEU A 77 -4.00 5.97 -2.60
C LEU A 77 -3.46 7.37 -2.30
N GLU A 78 -4.28 8.17 -1.62
CA GLU A 78 -3.86 9.46 -1.11
C GLU A 78 -3.49 9.32 0.37
N THR A 79 -2.23 9.55 0.69
CA THR A 79 -1.75 9.49 2.07
C THR A 79 -2.13 10.74 2.84
N LEU A 80 -2.21 10.63 4.16
CA LEU A 80 -2.52 11.78 5.04
C LEU A 80 -1.41 12.82 4.94
N GLU A 81 -0.17 12.38 4.92
CA GLU A 81 1.02 13.24 4.84
C GLU A 81 2.03 12.64 3.87
N PRO A 82 2.98 13.42 3.36
CA PRO A 82 4.02 12.90 2.47
C PRO A 82 4.93 11.88 3.13
N THR A 83 5.01 11.90 4.46
CA THR A 83 5.80 10.98 5.26
C THR A 83 4.98 10.44 6.42
N ALA A 84 5.51 9.44 7.13
CA ALA A 84 4.88 8.87 8.32
C ALA A 84 3.46 8.33 8.10
N SER A 85 3.11 7.98 6.86
CA SER A 85 1.76 7.51 6.51
C SER A 85 1.71 6.08 6.01
N VAL A 86 2.85 5.42 5.83
CA VAL A 86 2.94 4.10 5.21
C VAL A 86 3.69 3.14 6.14
N MET A 87 3.13 1.93 6.31
CA MET A 87 3.74 0.91 7.15
C MET A 87 3.49 -0.47 6.53
N VAL A 88 4.52 -1.31 6.51
CA VAL A 88 4.41 -2.69 6.06
C VAL A 88 4.82 -3.62 7.19
N ARG A 89 3.98 -4.61 7.47
CA ARG A 89 4.26 -5.67 8.45
C ARG A 89 4.14 -7.03 7.75
N ASP A 90 4.98 -7.97 8.17
CA ASP A 90 4.89 -9.35 7.68
C ASP A 90 3.73 -10.10 8.34
N ALA A 91 3.58 -11.39 8.00
CA ALA A 91 2.50 -12.23 8.52
C ALA A 91 2.53 -12.41 10.05
N ARG A 92 3.67 -12.15 10.67
CA ARG A 92 3.84 -12.24 12.13
C ARG A 92 3.71 -10.88 12.82
N GLY A 93 3.43 -9.82 12.05
CA GLY A 93 3.31 -8.47 12.58
C GLY A 93 4.65 -7.74 12.73
N VAL A 94 5.73 -8.31 12.23
CA VAL A 94 7.06 -7.66 12.27
C VAL A 94 7.12 -6.55 11.24
N LEU A 95 7.59 -5.38 11.66
CA LEU A 95 7.69 -4.20 10.80
C LEU A 95 8.79 -4.40 9.76
N GLU A 96 8.43 -4.28 8.48
CA GLU A 96 9.37 -4.39 7.36
C GLU A 96 9.68 -3.03 6.74
N TYR A 97 8.77 -2.06 6.88
CA TYR A 97 8.92 -0.72 6.32
C TYR A 97 8.04 0.26 7.09
N ALA A 98 8.55 1.44 7.32
CA ALA A 98 7.79 2.54 7.92
C ALA A 98 8.27 3.88 7.36
N ASP A 99 7.30 4.71 6.97
CA ASP A 99 7.56 6.08 6.50
C ASP A 99 6.34 6.98 6.71
#